data_756beb004f21180d43e0c643aa159e41
#
_entry.id   756beb004f21180d43e0c643aa159e41
#
_cell.length_a   1.000
_cell.length_b   1.000
_cell.length_c   1.000
_cell.angle_alpha   90.00
_cell.angle_beta   90.00
_cell.angle_gamma   90.00
#
_symmetry.space_group_name_H-M   'P 1'
#
loop_
_entity.id
_entity.type
_entity.pdbx_description
1 polymer ?
#
loop_
_entity_poly.entity_id
_entity_poly.type
_entity_poly.pdbx_seq_one_letter_code
_entity_poly.pdbx_strand_id
1 'polypeptide(L)'
;DNWDLNFGYSSVERAPSVVELFMNGPHLATGRFETGNVNLATETSNNIDIALSYESDNFYATATIFRNDVDNYVYLMDIHDEDDHDDHMGAMSEDDDHDDHDEHGHAEGLIEANYMQQNAELDGYELEIGRIFNLDNGDLEVSFGRDVVNGTLADGMNIPRLSPARNIYSVKYFVNDYLFDLSFKDVDDQTDVAEEETPTMGYQMLDTKLVKTFDLNGNSLRVSVFANNLLDEVARNHSSFVKNQVPLPGRNYGIRFNLTF
;
A
#
# COMPACT_ATOMS: atom_id res chain seq x y z
N ASP A 1 25.49 -6.58 25.30
CA ASP A 1 25.82 -5.91 24.03
C ASP A 1 24.56 -5.28 23.50
N ASN A 2 24.64 -4.03 23.09
CA ASN A 2 23.47 -3.24 22.63
C ASN A 2 23.14 -3.46 21.15
N TRP A 3 23.90 -4.31 20.50
CA TRP A 3 23.74 -4.63 19.08
C TRP A 3 23.15 -6.02 18.89
N ASP A 4 22.23 -6.13 17.96
CA ASP A 4 21.65 -7.38 17.48
C ASP A 4 21.70 -7.42 15.95
N LEU A 5 22.12 -8.56 15.39
CA LEU A 5 22.16 -8.84 13.97
C LEU A 5 21.29 -10.05 13.68
N ASN A 6 20.24 -9.86 12.93
CA ASN A 6 19.32 -10.89 12.51
C ASN A 6 19.47 -11.18 11.03
N PHE A 7 19.39 -12.44 10.66
CA PHE A 7 19.32 -12.91 9.29
C PHE A 7 18.10 -13.79 9.13
N GLY A 8 17.23 -13.43 8.18
CA GLY A 8 16.04 -14.18 7.83
C GLY A 8 16.18 -14.79 6.43
N TYR A 9 15.64 -16.01 6.28
CA TYR A 9 15.38 -16.64 5.00
C TYR A 9 14.04 -17.36 5.06
N SER A 10 13.20 -17.16 4.06
CA SER A 10 11.96 -17.90 3.92
C SER A 10 11.71 -18.26 2.47
N SER A 11 11.11 -19.42 2.25
CA SER A 11 10.62 -19.87 0.95
C SER A 11 9.16 -20.29 1.12
N VAL A 12 8.26 -19.64 0.40
CA VAL A 12 6.82 -19.81 0.54
C VAL A 12 6.18 -20.04 -0.83
N GLU A 13 5.30 -21.02 -0.92
CA GLU A 13 4.50 -21.28 -2.12
C GLU A 13 3.07 -20.84 -1.93
N ARG A 14 2.48 -20.25 -2.99
CA ARG A 14 1.09 -19.85 -3.06
C ARG A 14 0.44 -20.38 -4.34
N ALA A 15 -0.58 -21.19 -4.19
CA ALA A 15 -1.39 -21.58 -5.34
C ALA A 15 -2.25 -20.39 -5.81
N PRO A 16 -2.48 -20.23 -7.12
CA PRO A 16 -3.40 -19.23 -7.63
C PRO A 16 -4.79 -19.39 -7.02
N SER A 17 -5.44 -18.27 -6.71
CA SER A 17 -6.80 -18.27 -6.17
C SER A 17 -7.84 -18.60 -7.25
N VAL A 18 -9.06 -18.92 -6.82
CA VAL A 18 -10.18 -19.18 -7.75
C VAL A 18 -10.48 -17.95 -8.62
N VAL A 19 -10.32 -16.74 -8.08
CA VAL A 19 -10.51 -15.49 -8.82
C VAL A 19 -9.44 -15.35 -9.90
N GLU A 20 -8.18 -15.54 -9.57
CA GLU A 20 -7.06 -15.46 -10.52
C GLU A 20 -7.16 -16.47 -11.66
N LEU A 21 -7.74 -17.65 -11.39
CA LEU A 21 -7.90 -18.71 -12.40
C LEU A 21 -9.15 -18.56 -13.27
N PHE A 22 -10.29 -18.14 -12.70
CA PHE A 22 -11.60 -18.35 -13.32
C PHE A 22 -12.48 -17.09 -13.36
N MET A 23 -12.00 -15.92 -12.92
CA MET A 23 -12.76 -14.68 -13.06
C MET A 23 -13.01 -14.41 -14.53
N ASN A 24 -14.25 -14.03 -14.87
CA ASN A 24 -14.62 -13.57 -16.20
C ASN A 24 -15.87 -12.70 -16.06
N GLY A 25 -15.66 -11.44 -15.70
CA GLY A 25 -16.79 -10.55 -15.46
C GLY A 25 -16.44 -9.23 -14.76
N PRO A 26 -17.45 -8.38 -14.55
CA PRO A 26 -17.27 -7.08 -13.95
C PRO A 26 -16.94 -7.17 -12.45
N HIS A 27 -15.89 -6.49 -12.04
CA HIS A 27 -15.55 -6.24 -10.66
C HIS A 27 -15.74 -4.74 -10.37
N LEU A 28 -16.97 -4.36 -10.02
CA LEU A 28 -17.38 -2.96 -9.90
C LEU A 28 -16.58 -2.19 -8.85
N ALA A 29 -16.11 -2.86 -7.78
CA ALA A 29 -15.29 -2.23 -6.73
C ALA A 29 -13.91 -1.77 -7.23
N THR A 30 -13.40 -2.40 -8.28
CA THR A 30 -12.12 -2.04 -8.93
C THR A 30 -12.32 -1.23 -10.21
N GLY A 31 -13.57 -1.13 -10.71
CA GLY A 31 -13.91 -0.49 -11.99
C GLY A 31 -13.37 -1.25 -13.20
N ARG A 32 -13.24 -2.60 -13.08
CA ARG A 32 -12.63 -3.45 -14.11
C ARG A 32 -13.54 -4.58 -14.54
N PHE A 33 -13.34 -5.00 -15.79
CA PHE A 33 -13.75 -6.31 -16.26
C PHE A 33 -12.54 -7.23 -16.17
N GLU A 34 -12.56 -8.17 -15.20
CA GLU A 34 -11.40 -9.00 -14.89
C GLU A 34 -11.51 -10.36 -15.56
N THR A 35 -10.41 -10.78 -16.22
CA THR A 35 -10.29 -12.08 -16.86
C THR A 35 -9.20 -12.91 -16.17
N GLY A 36 -9.59 -14.06 -15.64
CA GLY A 36 -8.69 -15.03 -15.01
C GLY A 36 -7.89 -15.82 -16.04
N ASN A 37 -6.84 -16.51 -15.58
CA ASN A 37 -6.00 -17.34 -16.41
C ASN A 37 -5.84 -18.75 -15.81
N VAL A 38 -6.45 -19.74 -16.45
CA VAL A 38 -6.43 -21.13 -16.00
C VAL A 38 -5.04 -21.81 -16.07
N ASN A 39 -4.10 -21.17 -16.75
CA ASN A 39 -2.74 -21.69 -16.92
C ASN A 39 -1.74 -21.18 -15.87
N LEU A 40 -2.18 -20.40 -14.89
CA LEU A 40 -1.32 -19.92 -13.83
C LEU A 40 -0.73 -21.10 -13.02
N ALA A 41 0.58 -21.05 -12.81
CA ALA A 41 1.30 -22.00 -11.96
C ALA A 41 1.37 -21.49 -10.51
N THR A 42 1.82 -22.35 -9.59
CA THR A 42 2.13 -21.98 -8.21
C THR A 42 3.21 -20.91 -8.18
N GLU A 43 2.97 -19.83 -7.43
CA GLU A 43 3.93 -18.78 -7.14
C GLU A 43 4.87 -19.25 -6.03
N THR A 44 6.19 -19.04 -6.18
CA THR A 44 7.19 -19.36 -5.15
C THR A 44 7.99 -18.11 -4.82
N SER A 45 7.91 -17.67 -3.59
CA SER A 45 8.58 -16.46 -3.06
C SER A 45 9.76 -16.88 -2.17
N ASN A 46 10.97 -16.43 -2.52
CA ASN A 46 12.22 -16.68 -1.78
C ASN A 46 12.72 -15.35 -1.21
N ASN A 47 12.51 -15.11 0.07
CA ASN A 47 12.89 -13.88 0.74
C ASN A 47 14.16 -14.06 1.58
N ILE A 48 15.06 -13.09 1.47
CA ILE A 48 16.23 -12.91 2.33
C ILE A 48 16.16 -11.54 2.96
N ASP A 49 16.36 -11.45 4.26
CA ASP A 49 16.45 -10.19 4.98
C ASP A 49 17.61 -10.17 5.98
N ILE A 50 18.16 -8.99 6.19
CA ILE A 50 19.21 -8.73 7.17
C ILE A 50 18.81 -7.49 7.96
N ALA A 51 18.68 -7.64 9.27
CA ALA A 51 18.36 -6.54 10.16
C ALA A 51 19.50 -6.32 11.19
N LEU A 52 19.97 -5.09 11.28
CA LEU A 52 20.90 -4.62 12.31
C LEU A 52 20.16 -3.69 13.25
N SER A 53 20.11 -4.02 14.51
CA SER A 53 19.48 -3.23 15.56
C SER A 53 20.50 -2.80 16.62
N TYR A 54 20.29 -1.60 17.14
CA TYR A 54 20.97 -1.08 18.32
C TYR A 54 19.93 -0.59 19.31
N GLU A 55 20.04 -1.00 20.56
CA GLU A 55 19.15 -0.59 21.63
C GLU A 55 19.95 -0.22 22.88
N SER A 56 19.59 0.90 23.48
CA SER A 56 20.08 1.35 24.79
C SER A 56 18.92 1.91 25.60
N ASP A 57 19.15 2.33 26.84
CA ASP A 57 18.08 2.80 27.74
C ASP A 57 17.18 3.88 27.14
N ASN A 58 17.73 4.71 26.25
CA ASN A 58 17.00 5.86 25.71
C ASN A 58 17.29 6.17 24.23
N PHE A 59 17.87 5.20 23.50
CA PHE A 59 18.06 5.32 22.06
C PHE A 59 17.93 3.95 21.41
N TYR A 60 17.21 3.88 20.29
CA TYR A 60 17.13 2.70 19.45
C TYR A 60 17.29 3.06 17.96
N ALA A 61 17.84 2.13 17.22
CA ALA A 61 17.91 2.23 15.75
C ALA A 61 17.85 0.83 15.17
N THR A 62 17.08 0.66 14.09
CA THR A 62 17.02 -0.58 13.32
C THR A 62 17.12 -0.25 11.84
N ALA A 63 17.96 -0.98 11.13
CA ALA A 63 18.03 -0.93 9.67
C ALA A 63 17.87 -2.35 9.13
N THR A 64 16.91 -2.53 8.24
CA THR A 64 16.65 -3.80 7.56
C THR A 64 16.81 -3.60 6.07
N ILE A 65 17.50 -4.53 5.41
CA ILE A 65 17.52 -4.66 3.96
C ILE A 65 16.90 -6.00 3.59
N PHE A 66 16.15 -6.04 2.51
CA PHE A 66 15.52 -7.29 2.07
C PHE A 66 15.57 -7.43 0.54
N ARG A 67 15.49 -8.67 0.10
CA ARG A 67 15.30 -9.04 -1.28
C ARG A 67 14.39 -10.28 -1.35
N ASN A 68 13.42 -10.22 -2.24
CA ASN A 68 12.47 -11.29 -2.50
C ASN A 68 12.48 -11.62 -3.99
N ASP A 69 12.97 -12.78 -4.35
CA ASP A 69 12.90 -13.35 -5.70
C ASP A 69 11.63 -14.20 -5.80
N VAL A 70 10.74 -13.87 -6.73
CA VAL A 70 9.45 -14.53 -6.87
C VAL A 70 9.34 -15.19 -8.23
N ASP A 71 9.28 -16.52 -8.23
CA ASP A 71 8.97 -17.30 -9.42
C ASP A 71 7.45 -17.32 -9.63
N ASN A 72 7.02 -17.09 -10.86
CA ASN A 72 5.61 -17.10 -11.23
C ASN A 72 4.77 -16.09 -10.44
N TYR A 73 5.24 -14.88 -10.26
CA TYR A 73 4.50 -13.80 -9.60
C TYR A 73 3.20 -13.48 -10.36
N VAL A 74 2.05 -13.55 -9.68
CA VAL A 74 0.73 -13.32 -10.26
C VAL A 74 0.28 -11.89 -9.99
N TYR A 75 -0.10 -11.18 -11.05
CA TYR A 75 -0.57 -9.80 -10.97
C TYR A 75 -1.74 -9.55 -11.94
N LEU A 76 -2.52 -8.52 -11.66
CA LEU A 76 -3.59 -8.04 -12.53
C LEU A 76 -3.07 -6.83 -13.32
N MET A 77 -3.10 -6.93 -14.65
CA MET A 77 -2.65 -5.90 -15.57
C MET A 77 -3.84 -5.30 -16.31
N ASP A 78 -3.91 -3.97 -16.37
CA ASP A 78 -4.89 -3.26 -17.18
C ASP A 78 -4.51 -3.39 -18.65
N ILE A 79 -5.48 -3.58 -19.53
CA ILE A 79 -5.30 -3.73 -20.97
C ILE A 79 -5.95 -2.53 -21.65
N HIS A 80 -5.20 -1.88 -22.55
CA HIS A 80 -5.78 -0.90 -23.49
C HIS A 80 -5.91 -1.56 -24.85
N ASP A 81 -7.09 -1.48 -25.44
CA ASP A 81 -7.25 -1.81 -26.86
C ASP A 81 -6.66 -0.67 -27.68
N GLU A 82 -5.59 -0.95 -28.44
CA GLU A 82 -4.94 0.00 -29.35
C GLU A 82 -5.84 0.40 -30.55
N ASP A 83 -7.06 -0.14 -30.66
CA ASP A 83 -7.91 -0.06 -31.86
C ASP A 83 -8.84 1.17 -31.91
N ASP A 84 -8.82 2.09 -30.91
CA ASP A 84 -9.73 3.26 -30.90
C ASP A 84 -9.20 4.53 -31.60
N HIS A 85 -8.17 4.42 -32.42
CA HIS A 85 -7.62 5.54 -33.23
C HIS A 85 -7.73 5.31 -34.73
N ASP A 86 -8.90 4.97 -35.28
CA ASP A 86 -9.16 5.20 -36.67
C ASP A 86 -10.28 6.24 -36.87
N ASP A 87 -9.82 7.38 -37.37
CA ASP A 87 -10.57 8.54 -37.84
C ASP A 87 -11.78 8.13 -38.70
N HIS A 88 -12.97 8.14 -38.15
CA HIS A 88 -14.18 8.18 -38.97
C HIS A 88 -14.45 9.59 -39.51
N MET A 89 -13.61 10.01 -40.44
CA MET A 89 -13.98 11.04 -41.41
C MET A 89 -14.27 10.38 -42.71
N GLY A 90 -15.53 10.23 -43.05
CA GLY A 90 -15.92 10.20 -44.44
C GLY A 90 -16.82 9.08 -44.94
N ALA A 91 -18.00 9.53 -45.35
CA ALA A 91 -18.85 9.00 -46.42
C ALA A 91 -19.91 7.93 -46.06
N MET A 92 -21.13 8.40 -46.05
CA MET A 92 -22.36 7.61 -46.22
C MET A 92 -22.28 6.71 -47.46
N SER A 93 -22.51 5.41 -47.28
CA SER A 93 -23.10 4.57 -48.31
C SER A 93 -23.99 3.53 -47.64
N GLU A 94 -25.23 3.47 -48.14
CA GLU A 94 -26.32 2.61 -47.72
C GLU A 94 -26.05 1.13 -48.09
N ASP A 95 -26.70 0.23 -47.31
CA ASP A 95 -27.02 -1.17 -47.55
C ASP A 95 -25.87 -2.20 -47.50
N ASP A 96 -25.88 -3.03 -46.45
CA ASP A 96 -26.14 -4.47 -46.56
C ASP A 96 -26.17 -5.16 -45.16
N ASP A 97 -27.25 -5.95 -44.97
CA ASP A 97 -27.47 -6.86 -43.85
C ASP A 97 -26.36 -7.91 -43.72
N HIS A 98 -25.65 -7.94 -42.59
CA HIS A 98 -25.06 -9.15 -42.03
C HIS A 98 -25.17 -9.14 -40.53
N ASP A 99 -26.21 -9.85 -39.99
CA ASP A 99 -26.26 -10.41 -38.68
C ASP A 99 -25.12 -11.42 -38.53
N ASP A 100 -24.16 -11.13 -37.64
CA ASP A 100 -23.40 -12.05 -36.82
C ASP A 100 -22.40 -11.20 -36.00
N HIS A 101 -22.91 -10.42 -35.06
CA HIS A 101 -22.06 -9.85 -34.00
C HIS A 101 -22.03 -10.81 -32.82
N ASP A 102 -20.95 -11.56 -32.71
CA ASP A 102 -20.56 -12.15 -31.44
C ASP A 102 -20.57 -11.02 -30.40
N GLU A 103 -21.59 -11.03 -29.53
CA GLU A 103 -21.67 -10.16 -28.34
C GLU A 103 -20.50 -10.48 -27.42
N HIS A 104 -19.30 -9.96 -27.70
CA HIS A 104 -18.34 -9.68 -26.67
C HIS A 104 -18.92 -8.55 -25.84
N GLY A 105 -19.59 -8.89 -24.73
CA GLY A 105 -20.20 -7.94 -23.83
C GLY A 105 -19.14 -7.10 -23.13
N HIS A 106 -18.63 -6.10 -23.84
CA HIS A 106 -17.87 -5.02 -23.23
C HIS A 106 -18.81 -4.30 -22.27
N ALA A 107 -18.56 -4.44 -20.96
CA ALA A 107 -19.28 -3.66 -19.96
C ALA A 107 -18.85 -2.21 -20.16
N GLU A 108 -19.68 -1.42 -20.84
CA GLU A 108 -19.39 -0.01 -21.16
C GLU A 108 -18.84 0.73 -19.92
N GLY A 109 -17.62 1.24 -20.03
CA GLY A 109 -16.97 2.07 -19.01
C GLY A 109 -16.13 1.33 -17.96
N LEU A 110 -15.92 0.02 -18.09
CA LEU A 110 -14.95 -0.74 -17.26
C LEU A 110 -13.62 -0.89 -17.99
N ILE A 111 -12.52 -0.82 -17.24
CA ILE A 111 -11.17 -1.11 -17.75
C ILE A 111 -11.02 -2.62 -17.89
N GLU A 112 -10.60 -3.12 -19.04
CA GLU A 112 -10.24 -4.53 -19.19
C GLU A 112 -8.95 -4.84 -18.42
N ALA A 113 -8.92 -5.98 -17.72
CA ALA A 113 -7.77 -6.38 -16.94
C ALA A 113 -7.62 -7.90 -16.89
N ASN A 114 -6.40 -8.38 -17.15
CA ASN A 114 -6.08 -9.79 -17.21
C ASN A 114 -5.14 -10.22 -16.10
N TYR A 115 -5.39 -11.40 -15.51
CA TYR A 115 -4.43 -12.02 -14.60
C TYR A 115 -3.25 -12.60 -15.38
N MET A 116 -2.08 -12.05 -15.11
CA MET A 116 -0.80 -12.37 -15.75
C MET A 116 0.15 -13.02 -14.75
N GLN A 117 1.20 -13.68 -15.27
CA GLN A 117 2.21 -14.32 -14.43
C GLN A 117 3.59 -14.23 -15.10
N GLN A 118 4.59 -13.77 -14.35
CA GLN A 118 5.99 -13.85 -14.71
C GLN A 118 6.88 -13.76 -13.45
N ASN A 119 8.17 -14.03 -13.60
CA ASN A 119 9.08 -13.87 -12.47
C ASN A 119 9.22 -12.39 -12.10
N ALA A 120 9.43 -12.14 -10.82
CA ALA A 120 9.57 -10.80 -10.26
C ALA A 120 10.68 -10.75 -9.21
N GLU A 121 11.26 -9.58 -9.06
CA GLU A 121 12.22 -9.26 -8.01
C GLU A 121 11.71 -8.05 -7.23
N LEU A 122 11.66 -8.16 -5.90
CA LEU A 122 11.38 -7.05 -5.00
C LEU A 122 12.57 -6.86 -4.07
N ASP A 123 13.03 -5.63 -3.92
CA ASP A 123 14.07 -5.27 -2.96
C ASP A 123 13.72 -3.97 -2.24
N GLY A 124 14.37 -3.75 -1.11
CA GLY A 124 14.13 -2.53 -0.39
C GLY A 124 14.87 -2.46 0.94
N TYR A 125 14.53 -1.41 1.67
CA TYR A 125 15.05 -1.22 3.01
C TYR A 125 14.03 -0.53 3.91
N GLU A 126 14.18 -0.80 5.21
CA GLU A 126 13.46 -0.11 6.29
C GLU A 126 14.48 0.47 7.27
N LEU A 127 14.27 1.68 7.72
CA LEU A 127 15.06 2.36 8.73
C LEU A 127 14.14 2.90 9.82
N GLU A 128 14.45 2.63 11.06
CA GLU A 128 13.81 3.24 12.22
C GLU A 128 14.87 3.74 13.18
N ILE A 129 14.73 4.99 13.65
CA ILE A 129 15.62 5.58 14.67
C ILE A 129 14.75 6.32 15.66
N GLY A 130 14.96 6.11 16.94
CA GLY A 130 14.23 6.80 18.00
C GLY A 130 15.08 7.13 19.23
N ARG A 131 14.65 8.17 19.91
CA ARG A 131 15.26 8.60 21.18
C ARG A 131 14.21 8.98 22.21
N ILE A 132 14.43 8.52 23.44
CA ILE A 132 13.61 8.84 24.59
C ILE A 132 14.38 9.86 25.45
N PHE A 133 13.73 10.95 25.78
CA PHE A 133 14.23 11.98 26.69
C PHE A 133 13.42 11.88 27.99
N ASN A 134 14.08 11.46 29.07
CA ASN A 134 13.47 11.44 30.39
C ASN A 134 13.44 12.87 30.94
N LEU A 135 12.24 13.44 31.04
CA LEU A 135 11.99 14.78 31.56
C LEU A 135 11.47 14.69 33.02
N ASP A 136 11.53 15.78 33.75
CA ASP A 136 11.11 15.79 35.18
C ASP A 136 9.64 15.33 35.38
N ASN A 137 8.78 15.53 34.40
CA ASN A 137 7.35 15.23 34.46
C ASN A 137 6.88 14.11 33.55
N GLY A 138 7.78 13.45 32.82
CA GLY A 138 7.38 12.40 31.85
C GLY A 138 8.45 12.12 30.81
N ASP A 139 8.14 11.25 29.87
CA ASP A 139 9.08 10.81 28.83
C ASP A 139 8.64 11.33 27.46
N LEU A 140 9.59 11.95 26.75
CA LEU A 140 9.41 12.40 25.37
C LEU A 140 10.16 11.45 24.44
N GLU A 141 9.44 10.76 23.58
CA GLU A 141 9.99 9.95 22.49
C GLU A 141 9.89 10.71 21.18
N VAL A 142 10.99 10.76 20.42
CA VAL A 142 11.06 11.29 19.07
C VAL A 142 11.62 10.20 18.18
N SER A 143 10.93 9.86 17.10
CA SER A 143 11.38 8.86 16.14
C SER A 143 11.24 9.30 14.71
N PHE A 144 12.04 8.68 13.87
CA PHE A 144 12.03 8.78 12.42
C PHE A 144 12.04 7.37 11.83
N GLY A 145 11.18 7.13 10.84
CA GLY A 145 11.15 5.93 10.04
C GLY A 145 11.19 6.26 8.55
N ARG A 146 11.83 5.40 7.77
CA ARG A 146 11.79 5.42 6.29
C ARG A 146 11.69 3.99 5.79
N ASP A 147 10.77 3.77 4.85
CA ASP A 147 10.64 2.51 4.12
C ASP A 147 10.62 2.76 2.61
N VAL A 148 11.29 1.87 1.90
CA VAL A 148 11.42 1.88 0.43
C VAL A 148 11.26 0.45 -0.05
N VAL A 149 10.45 0.26 -1.07
CA VAL A 149 10.33 -1.01 -1.81
C VAL A 149 10.36 -0.71 -3.30
N ASN A 150 11.17 -1.45 -4.02
CA ASN A 150 11.22 -1.48 -5.48
C ASN A 150 10.76 -2.85 -5.96
N GLY A 151 10.27 -2.93 -7.19
CA GLY A 151 9.85 -4.20 -7.76
C GLY A 151 9.85 -4.17 -9.26
N THR A 152 10.48 -5.18 -9.86
CA THR A 152 10.57 -5.33 -11.31
C THR A 152 10.15 -6.72 -11.74
N LEU A 153 9.48 -6.79 -12.87
CA LEU A 153 9.13 -8.04 -13.55
C LEU A 153 10.29 -8.53 -14.43
N ALA A 154 10.28 -9.79 -14.84
CA ALA A 154 11.37 -10.40 -15.61
C ALA A 154 11.67 -9.73 -16.96
N ASP A 155 10.70 -9.05 -17.56
CA ASP A 155 10.84 -8.26 -18.77
C ASP A 155 11.39 -6.82 -18.52
N GLY A 156 11.62 -6.46 -17.26
CA GLY A 156 12.12 -5.15 -16.83
C GLY A 156 11.03 -4.11 -16.58
N MET A 157 9.75 -4.44 -16.73
CA MET A 157 8.65 -3.57 -16.34
C MET A 157 8.52 -3.47 -14.81
N ASN A 158 7.95 -2.37 -14.33
CA ASN A 158 7.65 -2.21 -12.91
C ASN A 158 6.47 -3.11 -12.47
N ILE A 159 6.50 -3.60 -11.25
CA ILE A 159 5.37 -4.29 -10.64
C ILE A 159 4.22 -3.28 -10.42
N PRO A 160 2.99 -3.58 -10.89
CA PRO A 160 1.88 -2.66 -10.73
C PRO A 160 1.49 -2.43 -9.26
N ARG A 161 1.06 -1.22 -8.93
CA ARG A 161 0.50 -0.81 -7.65
C ARG A 161 1.44 -0.95 -6.46
N LEU A 162 2.75 -0.85 -6.70
CA LEU A 162 3.76 -0.86 -5.65
C LEU A 162 3.71 0.46 -4.85
N SER A 163 3.75 0.35 -3.53
CA SER A 163 3.67 1.52 -2.65
C SER A 163 4.88 2.44 -2.80
N PRO A 164 4.69 3.77 -2.86
CA PRO A 164 5.80 4.72 -2.86
C PRO A 164 6.59 4.71 -1.56
N ALA A 165 7.83 5.16 -1.62
CA ALA A 165 8.65 5.39 -0.44
C ALA A 165 8.02 6.44 0.48
N ARG A 166 8.26 6.33 1.79
CA ARG A 166 7.71 7.27 2.76
C ARG A 166 8.66 7.50 3.93
N ASN A 167 8.55 8.71 4.48
CA ASN A 167 9.18 9.11 5.74
C ASN A 167 8.09 9.29 6.80
N ILE A 168 8.36 8.83 8.02
CA ILE A 168 7.44 8.95 9.15
C ILE A 168 8.22 9.59 10.30
N TYR A 169 7.73 10.73 10.77
CA TYR A 169 8.26 11.43 11.94
C TYR A 169 7.22 11.33 13.06
N SER A 170 7.64 10.88 14.23
CA SER A 170 6.74 10.72 15.38
C SER A 170 7.27 11.41 16.61
N VAL A 171 6.39 12.04 17.35
CA VAL A 171 6.66 12.62 18.66
C VAL A 171 5.60 12.12 19.63
N LYS A 172 6.02 11.40 20.68
CA LYS A 172 5.14 10.92 21.74
C LYS A 172 5.58 11.49 23.07
N TYR A 173 4.64 12.00 23.85
CA TYR A 173 4.90 12.48 25.19
C TYR A 173 4.01 11.76 26.20
N PHE A 174 4.64 11.05 27.08
CA PHE A 174 4.01 10.29 28.16
C PHE A 174 4.15 11.09 29.47
N VAL A 175 3.03 11.45 30.08
CA VAL A 175 3.03 12.16 31.36
C VAL A 175 1.86 11.68 32.22
N ASN A 176 2.16 11.10 33.40
CA ASN A 176 1.16 10.45 34.25
C ASN A 176 0.29 9.46 33.41
N ASP A 177 -1.03 9.72 33.37
CA ASP A 177 -2.01 8.89 32.65
C ASP A 177 -2.30 9.39 31.24
N TYR A 178 -1.52 10.34 30.72
CA TYR A 178 -1.71 10.92 29.41
C TYR A 178 -0.63 10.46 28.43
N LEU A 179 -1.05 10.26 27.18
CA LEU A 179 -0.18 10.12 26.01
C LEU A 179 -0.61 11.16 24.97
N PHE A 180 0.31 12.04 24.62
CA PHE A 180 0.22 12.88 23.41
C PHE A 180 1.02 12.21 22.31
N ASP A 181 0.42 12.09 21.12
CA ASP A 181 1.01 11.44 19.97
C ASP A 181 0.80 12.34 18.76
N LEU A 182 1.89 12.70 18.09
CA LEU A 182 1.91 13.48 16.85
C LEU A 182 2.72 12.70 15.82
N SER A 183 2.12 12.45 14.65
CA SER A 183 2.74 11.75 13.54
C SER A 183 2.64 12.58 12.27
N PHE A 184 3.78 12.82 11.63
CA PHE A 184 3.88 13.44 10.32
C PHE A 184 4.40 12.41 9.32
N LYS A 185 3.65 12.16 8.27
CA LYS A 185 4.00 11.26 7.18
C LYS A 185 4.22 12.08 5.90
N ASP A 186 5.35 11.86 5.26
CA ASP A 186 5.74 12.43 3.98
C ASP A 186 5.95 11.28 3.00
N VAL A 187 5.07 11.18 2.01
CA VAL A 187 5.03 10.11 1.02
C VAL A 187 5.52 10.66 -0.30
N ASP A 188 6.49 9.99 -0.91
CA ASP A 188 7.10 10.40 -2.18
C ASP A 188 6.09 10.21 -3.35
N ASP A 189 6.36 10.87 -4.47
CA ASP A 189 5.66 10.60 -5.74
C ASP A 189 5.91 9.14 -6.14
N GLN A 190 4.90 8.47 -6.72
CA GLN A 190 5.10 7.19 -7.38
C GLN A 190 5.01 7.36 -8.88
N THR A 191 6.18 7.36 -9.51
CA THR A 191 6.36 7.49 -10.97
C THR A 191 6.86 6.22 -11.63
N ASP A 192 7.42 5.29 -10.85
CA ASP A 192 7.85 3.98 -11.32
C ASP A 192 6.65 3.03 -11.33
N VAL A 193 5.83 3.18 -12.37
CA VAL A 193 4.55 2.50 -12.55
C VAL A 193 4.64 1.46 -13.65
N ALA A 194 3.73 0.48 -13.63
CA ALA A 194 3.59 -0.47 -14.73
C ALA A 194 3.01 0.23 -15.99
N GLU A 195 3.11 -0.43 -17.12
CA GLU A 195 2.40 -0.02 -18.35
C GLU A 195 0.90 0.13 -18.03
N GLU A 196 0.25 1.12 -18.62
CA GLU A 196 -1.17 1.46 -18.38
C GLU A 196 -1.51 1.89 -16.93
N GLU A 197 -0.56 1.94 -16.04
CA GLU A 197 -0.78 2.41 -14.68
C GLU A 197 -0.52 3.90 -14.54
N THR A 198 -1.47 4.64 -13.95
CA THR A 198 -1.27 6.08 -13.70
C THR A 198 -0.36 6.33 -12.50
N PRO A 199 0.58 7.28 -12.58
CA PRO A 199 1.36 7.70 -11.43
C PRO A 199 0.50 8.40 -10.37
N THR A 200 1.00 8.53 -9.15
CA THR A 200 0.38 9.34 -8.09
C THR A 200 1.38 10.35 -7.55
N MET A 201 0.87 11.55 -7.28
CA MET A 201 1.64 12.55 -6.54
C MET A 201 1.84 12.12 -5.09
N GLY A 202 2.98 12.46 -4.53
CA GLY A 202 3.24 12.35 -3.11
C GLY A 202 2.30 13.24 -2.28
N TYR A 203 2.29 13.02 -0.98
CA TYR A 203 1.46 13.80 -0.07
C TYR A 203 2.04 13.86 1.33
N GLN A 204 1.60 14.83 2.10
CA GLN A 204 1.98 15.02 3.49
C GLN A 204 0.76 14.90 4.40
N MET A 205 0.86 14.11 5.46
CA MET A 205 -0.25 13.89 6.39
C MET A 205 0.20 14.11 7.82
N LEU A 206 -0.54 14.94 8.55
CA LEU A 206 -0.31 15.20 9.96
C LEU A 206 -1.46 14.65 10.78
N ASP A 207 -1.16 13.73 11.67
CA ASP A 207 -2.10 13.08 12.57
C ASP A 207 -1.74 13.37 14.03
N THR A 208 -2.75 13.49 14.89
CA THR A 208 -2.51 13.65 16.33
C THR A 208 -3.52 12.87 17.17
N LYS A 209 -3.09 12.45 18.33
CA LYS A 209 -3.91 11.71 19.27
C LYS A 209 -3.55 12.08 20.72
N LEU A 210 -4.58 12.33 21.52
CA LEU A 210 -4.50 12.46 22.98
C LEU A 210 -5.21 11.28 23.61
N VAL A 211 -4.51 10.56 24.48
CA VAL A 211 -5.07 9.44 25.23
C VAL A 211 -5.01 9.77 26.72
N LYS A 212 -6.07 9.45 27.46
CA LYS A 212 -6.08 9.41 28.92
C LYS A 212 -6.60 8.07 29.41
N THR A 213 -5.89 7.49 30.35
CA THR A 213 -6.31 6.27 31.04
C THR A 213 -6.85 6.62 32.43
N PHE A 214 -7.99 6.09 32.79
CA PHE A 214 -8.64 6.23 34.10
C PHE A 214 -8.67 4.89 34.79
N ASP A 215 -8.20 4.83 36.03
CA ASP A 215 -8.39 3.67 36.88
C ASP A 215 -9.77 3.74 37.55
N LEU A 216 -10.58 2.71 37.40
CA LEU A 216 -11.94 2.60 37.91
C LEU A 216 -12.07 1.39 38.85
N ASN A 217 -11.30 1.38 39.93
CA ASN A 217 -11.31 0.35 40.98
C ASN A 217 -11.08 -1.08 40.43
N GLY A 218 -10.01 -1.25 39.66
CA GLY A 218 -9.63 -2.54 39.06
C GLY A 218 -10.10 -2.71 37.63
N ASN A 219 -10.95 -1.83 37.13
CA ASN A 219 -11.26 -1.66 35.71
C ASN A 219 -10.45 -0.50 35.14
N SER A 220 -10.23 -0.49 33.84
CA SER A 220 -9.51 0.59 33.16
C SER A 220 -10.35 1.16 32.03
N LEU A 221 -10.56 2.49 32.05
CA LEU A 221 -11.18 3.22 30.95
C LEU A 221 -10.14 4.05 30.23
N ARG A 222 -9.89 3.73 28.96
CA ARG A 222 -9.02 4.50 28.07
C ARG A 222 -9.86 5.34 27.12
N VAL A 223 -9.69 6.65 27.21
CA VAL A 223 -10.36 7.63 26.33
C VAL A 223 -9.31 8.18 25.36
N SER A 224 -9.58 8.12 24.06
CA SER A 224 -8.70 8.65 23.03
C SER A 224 -9.46 9.68 22.19
N VAL A 225 -8.93 10.89 22.07
CA VAL A 225 -9.36 11.90 21.12
C VAL A 225 -8.31 11.98 20.03
N PHE A 226 -8.71 11.97 18.77
CA PHE A 226 -7.79 11.99 17.65
C PHE A 226 -8.25 12.92 16.54
N ALA A 227 -7.29 13.41 15.77
CA ALA A 227 -7.51 14.15 14.54
C ALA A 227 -6.54 13.62 13.49
N ASN A 228 -7.08 13.21 12.35
CA ASN A 228 -6.29 12.69 11.23
C ASN A 228 -6.35 13.67 10.07
N ASN A 229 -5.28 13.69 9.28
CA ASN A 229 -5.12 14.55 8.11
C ASN A 229 -5.39 16.03 8.46
N LEU A 230 -4.70 16.56 9.48
CA LEU A 230 -4.88 17.96 9.93
C LEU A 230 -4.55 18.98 8.83
N LEU A 231 -3.70 18.61 7.87
CA LEU A 231 -3.35 19.45 6.73
C LEU A 231 -4.46 19.52 5.68
N ASP A 232 -5.47 18.62 5.77
CA ASP A 232 -6.58 18.48 4.80
C ASP A 232 -6.08 18.15 3.38
N GLU A 233 -5.02 17.35 3.32
CA GLU A 233 -4.37 16.96 2.08
C GLU A 233 -5.24 15.99 1.27
N VAL A 234 -5.26 16.14 -0.05
CA VAL A 234 -5.91 15.18 -0.97
C VAL A 234 -4.93 14.05 -1.28
N ALA A 235 -4.81 13.12 -0.37
CA ALA A 235 -3.91 11.97 -0.48
C ALA A 235 -4.55 10.82 -1.28
N ARG A 236 -3.73 10.10 -2.05
CA ARG A 236 -4.15 8.92 -2.82
C ARG A 236 -3.32 7.70 -2.46
N ASN A 237 -3.99 6.58 -2.19
CA ASN A 237 -3.29 5.32 -1.98
C ASN A 237 -2.89 4.73 -3.32
N HIS A 238 -1.61 4.74 -3.67
CA HIS A 238 -1.11 4.25 -4.96
C HIS A 238 -1.48 2.78 -5.22
N SER A 239 -1.46 1.94 -4.21
CA SER A 239 -1.80 0.51 -4.34
C SER A 239 -3.29 0.23 -4.58
N SER A 240 -4.16 1.26 -4.51
CA SER A 240 -5.59 1.11 -4.76
C SER A 240 -5.91 1.06 -6.26
N PHE A 241 -6.75 0.13 -6.68
CA PHE A 241 -7.30 0.08 -8.05
C PHE A 241 -8.12 1.31 -8.43
N VAL A 242 -8.71 1.97 -7.45
CA VAL A 242 -9.55 3.17 -7.62
C VAL A 242 -8.85 4.44 -7.13
N LYS A 243 -7.51 4.47 -7.15
CA LYS A 243 -6.70 5.59 -6.66
C LYS A 243 -7.07 6.93 -7.30
N ASN A 244 -7.50 6.93 -8.56
CA ASN A 244 -7.87 8.13 -9.28
C ASN A 244 -9.26 8.68 -8.88
N GLN A 245 -10.17 7.79 -8.46
CA GLN A 245 -11.55 8.12 -8.11
C GLN A 245 -11.75 8.36 -6.62
N VAL A 246 -11.03 7.61 -5.76
CA VAL A 246 -11.26 7.59 -4.32
C VAL A 246 -10.00 8.03 -3.56
N PRO A 247 -9.91 9.30 -3.13
CA PRO A 247 -8.83 9.75 -2.25
C PRO A 247 -8.98 9.14 -0.84
N LEU A 248 -7.90 9.17 -0.07
CA LEU A 248 -7.95 8.89 1.36
C LEU A 248 -8.86 9.90 2.08
N PRO A 249 -9.39 9.56 3.27
CA PRO A 249 -10.24 10.49 4.02
C PRO A 249 -9.57 11.83 4.26
N GLY A 250 -10.29 12.91 4.00
CA GLY A 250 -9.88 14.26 4.37
C GLY A 250 -9.80 14.45 5.89
N ARG A 251 -9.57 15.67 6.34
CA ARG A 251 -9.46 16.00 7.77
C ARG A 251 -10.66 15.47 8.55
N ASN A 252 -10.38 14.70 9.59
CA ASN A 252 -11.42 14.12 10.44
C ASN A 252 -11.01 14.09 11.91
N TYR A 253 -12.01 14.04 12.78
CA TYR A 253 -11.85 14.03 14.22
C TYR A 253 -12.68 12.91 14.83
N GLY A 254 -12.19 12.32 15.90
CA GLY A 254 -12.94 11.26 16.55
C GLY A 254 -12.61 11.11 18.02
N ILE A 255 -13.47 10.38 18.71
CA ILE A 255 -13.27 9.97 20.10
C ILE A 255 -13.52 8.45 20.20
N ARG A 256 -12.67 7.76 20.97
CA ARG A 256 -12.79 6.33 21.21
C ARG A 256 -12.74 6.05 22.70
N PHE A 257 -13.58 5.16 23.14
CA PHE A 257 -13.63 4.64 24.53
C PHE A 257 -13.32 3.15 24.50
N ASN A 258 -12.37 2.73 25.35
CA ASN A 258 -12.06 1.32 25.57
C ASN A 258 -12.17 1.06 27.08
N LEU A 259 -13.08 0.18 27.48
CA LEU A 259 -13.25 -0.27 28.85
C LEU A 259 -12.74 -1.70 28.98
N THR A 260 -11.83 -1.91 29.91
CA THR A 260 -11.32 -3.24 30.30
C THR A 260 -11.78 -3.52 31.71
N PHE A 261 -12.43 -4.68 31.91
CA PHE A 261 -13.02 -5.13 33.18
C PHE A 261 -12.63 -6.58 33.50
#